data_26307c2a4c3874de397f91c61420aa90
#
_entry.id   26307c2a4c3874de397f91c61420aa90
#
_cell.length_a   1.000
_cell.length_b   1.000
_cell.length_c   1.000
_cell.angle_alpha   90.00
_cell.angle_beta   90.00
_cell.angle_gamma   90.00
#
_symmetry.space_group_name_H-M   'P 1'
#
loop_
_entity.id
_entity.type
_entity.pdbx_description
1 polymer ?
#
loop_
_entity_poly.entity_id
_entity_poly.type
_entity_poly.pdbx_seq_one_letter_code
_entity_poly.pdbx_strand_id
1 'polypeptide(L)' 'MIELVDKETGERLETISERQLQFMIDQLEEESLQDQEYYINRDTLDMFTEAGADRELVVALEKALGEREEMEISWRKV' A
#
# COMPACT_ATOMS: atom_id res chain seq x y z
N MET A 1 14.45 0.23 -1.22
CA MET A 1 13.12 0.54 -1.74
C MET A 1 12.17 -0.64 -1.51
N ILE A 2 10.91 -0.36 -1.51
CA ILE A 2 9.88 -1.36 -1.26
C ILE A 2 9.09 -1.55 -2.55
N GLU A 3 9.01 -2.77 -3.03
CA GLU A 3 8.22 -3.11 -4.20
C GLU A 3 6.86 -3.64 -3.76
N LEU A 4 5.80 -3.06 -4.29
CA LEU A 4 4.44 -3.53 -4.06
C LEU A 4 4.05 -4.51 -5.16
N VAL A 5 3.38 -5.59 -4.79
CA VAL A 5 2.98 -6.64 -5.72
C VAL A 5 1.50 -6.94 -5.50
N ASP A 6 0.76 -7.07 -6.59
CA ASP A 6 -0.64 -7.49 -6.54
C ASP A 6 -0.67 -8.98 -6.16
N LYS A 7 -1.32 -9.28 -5.07
CA LYS A 7 -1.37 -10.65 -4.58
C LYS A 7 -2.21 -11.56 -5.48
N GLU A 8 -3.21 -11.02 -6.13
CA GLU A 8 -4.10 -11.82 -6.98
C GLU A 8 -3.45 -12.19 -8.31
N THR A 9 -2.72 -11.27 -8.92
CA THR A 9 -2.15 -11.48 -10.25
C THR A 9 -0.65 -11.75 -10.23
N GLY A 10 0.02 -11.38 -9.14
CA GLY A 10 1.47 -11.45 -9.04
C GLY A 10 2.18 -10.35 -9.78
N GLU A 11 1.46 -9.38 -10.32
CA GLU A 11 2.07 -8.27 -11.05
C GLU A 11 2.76 -7.30 -10.11
N ARG A 12 3.88 -6.75 -10.57
CA ARG A 12 4.51 -5.65 -9.88
C ARG A 12 3.65 -4.41 -10.00
N LEU A 13 3.46 -3.75 -8.88
CA LEU A 13 2.78 -2.47 -8.83
C LEU A 13 3.85 -1.37 -8.74
N GLU A 14 3.62 -0.37 -7.94
CA GLU A 14 4.56 0.71 -7.77
C GLU A 14 5.63 0.38 -6.72
N THR A 15 6.73 1.10 -6.75
CA THR A 15 7.72 1.04 -5.67
C THR A 15 7.51 2.26 -4.76
N ILE A 16 7.73 2.03 -3.46
CA ILE A 16 7.61 3.08 -2.45
C ILE A 16 8.85 3.08 -1.56
N SER A 17 9.01 4.13 -0.78
CA SER A 17 10.12 4.22 0.16
C SER A 17 9.80 3.43 1.43
N GLU A 18 10.85 3.16 2.21
CA GLU A 18 10.66 2.51 3.51
C GLU A 18 9.85 3.39 4.46
N ARG A 19 10.01 4.71 4.36
CA ARG A 19 9.23 5.66 5.14
C ARG A 19 7.75 5.57 4.79
N GLN A 20 7.44 5.46 3.51
CA GLN A 20 6.06 5.31 3.06
C GLN A 20 5.46 4.00 3.54
N LEU A 21 6.24 2.93 3.50
CA LEU A 21 5.80 1.64 4.04
C LEU A 21 5.52 1.75 5.55
N GLN A 22 6.40 2.41 6.28
CA GLN A 22 6.22 2.59 7.73
C GLN A 22 4.93 3.34 8.03
N PHE A 23 4.61 4.35 7.22
CA PHE A 23 3.34 5.07 7.35
C PHE A 23 2.16 4.11 7.20
N MET A 24 2.19 3.23 6.20
CA MET A 24 1.13 2.25 5.98
C MET A 24 0.98 1.31 7.19
N ILE A 25 2.10 0.82 7.69
CA ILE A 25 2.10 -0.07 8.87
C ILE A 25 1.47 0.64 10.06
N ASP A 26 1.86 1.88 10.31
CA ASP A 26 1.33 2.65 11.43
C ASP A 26 -0.17 2.91 11.31
N GLN A 27 -0.64 3.22 10.12
CA GLN A 27 -2.06 3.53 9.90
C GLN A 27 -2.93 2.28 9.95
N LEU A 28 -2.42 1.16 9.49
CA LEU A 28 -3.17 -0.09 9.47
C LEU A 28 -3.03 -0.88 10.78
N GLU A 29 -2.22 -0.37 11.70
CA GLU A 29 -2.00 -0.95 13.01
C GLU A 29 -1.63 -2.43 12.97
N GLU A 30 -0.80 -2.80 11.99
CA GLU A 30 -0.33 -4.17 11.85
C GLU A 30 0.59 -4.53 13.00
N GLU A 31 0.22 -5.55 13.74
CA GLU A 31 0.97 -5.97 14.92
C GLU A 31 2.17 -6.84 14.57
N SER A 32 2.19 -7.43 13.38
CA SER A 32 3.24 -8.35 13.00
C SER A 32 3.99 -7.85 11.77
N LEU A 33 5.30 -7.69 11.90
CA LEU A 33 6.17 -7.35 10.78
C LEU A 33 6.34 -8.52 9.81
N GLN A 34 5.85 -9.70 10.17
CA GLN A 34 5.91 -10.87 9.32
C GLN A 34 4.76 -10.92 8.32
N ASP A 35 3.70 -10.19 8.61
CA ASP A 35 2.57 -10.12 7.70
C ASP A 35 2.86 -9.05 6.65
N GLN A 36 3.17 -9.48 5.44
CA GLN A 36 3.53 -8.60 4.34
C GLN A 36 2.37 -8.38 3.39
N GLU A 37 1.16 -8.65 3.84
CA GLU A 37 -0.03 -8.52 3.02
C GLU A 37 -0.92 -7.42 3.57
N TYR A 38 -1.46 -6.60 2.67
CA TYR A 38 -2.36 -5.51 3.03
C TYR A 38 -3.58 -5.51 2.14
N TYR A 39 -4.71 -5.25 2.74
CA TYR A 39 -5.95 -5.01 2.03
C TYR A 39 -6.13 -3.51 1.86
N ILE A 40 -6.29 -3.08 0.62
CA ILE A 40 -6.41 -1.66 0.27
C ILE A 40 -7.71 -1.46 -0.50
N ASN A 41 -8.49 -0.49 -0.07
CA ASN A 41 -9.68 -0.06 -0.79
C ASN A 41 -9.70 1.46 -0.85
N ARG A 42 -10.75 2.03 -1.44
CA ARG A 42 -10.83 3.49 -1.59
C ARG A 42 -10.96 4.20 -0.26
N ASP A 43 -11.67 3.60 0.69
CA ASP A 43 -11.79 4.16 2.04
C ASP A 43 -10.43 4.20 2.73
N THR A 44 -9.61 3.19 2.52
CA THR A 44 -8.25 3.16 3.05
C THR A 44 -7.42 4.31 2.48
N LEU A 45 -7.54 4.56 1.18
CA LEU A 45 -6.84 5.67 0.53
C LEU A 45 -7.30 7.02 1.07
N ASP A 46 -8.60 7.18 1.31
CA ASP A 46 -9.13 8.40 1.90
C ASP A 46 -8.60 8.59 3.32
N MET A 47 -8.55 7.52 4.10
CA MET A 47 -7.99 7.54 5.44
C MET A 47 -6.52 7.98 5.42
N PHE A 48 -5.74 7.44 4.50
CA PHE A 48 -4.34 7.82 4.36
C PHE A 48 -4.19 9.29 4.02
N THR A 49 -5.01 9.79 3.11
CA THR A 49 -5.00 11.19 2.73
C THR A 49 -5.31 12.09 3.92
N GLU A 50 -6.33 11.74 4.70
CA GLU A 50 -6.70 12.49 5.89
C GLU A 50 -5.63 12.45 6.98
N ALA A 51 -4.90 11.35 7.06
CA ALA A 51 -3.83 11.19 8.04
C ALA A 51 -2.54 11.93 7.63
N GLY A 52 -2.53 12.56 6.46
CA GLY A 52 -1.37 13.30 6.00
C GLY A 52 -0.35 12.46 5.23
N ALA A 53 -0.81 11.41 4.57
CA ALA A 53 0.07 10.57 3.78
C ALA A 53 0.79 11.38 2.69
N ASP A 54 1.99 10.93 2.38
CA ASP A 54 2.73 11.44 1.25
C ASP A 54 1.89 11.28 -0.01
N ARG A 55 1.72 12.36 -0.76
CA ARG A 55 0.92 12.34 -1.97
C ARG A 55 1.40 11.27 -2.96
N GLU A 56 2.71 11.08 -3.05
CA GLU A 56 3.28 10.06 -3.93
C GLU A 56 2.81 8.66 -3.56
N LEU A 57 2.69 8.38 -2.27
CA LEU A 57 2.17 7.10 -1.80
C LEU A 57 0.71 6.91 -2.23
N VAL A 58 -0.12 7.92 -2.01
CA VAL A 58 -1.53 7.85 -2.36
C VAL A 58 -1.70 7.66 -3.87
N VAL A 59 -0.95 8.41 -4.66
CA VAL A 59 -1.01 8.29 -6.12
C VAL A 59 -0.57 6.90 -6.57
N ALA A 60 0.50 6.37 -5.99
CA ALA A 60 0.98 5.04 -6.32
C ALA A 60 -0.09 3.98 -6.04
N LEU A 61 -0.74 4.07 -4.90
CA LEU A 61 -1.80 3.13 -4.53
C LEU A 61 -3.04 3.29 -5.40
N GLU A 62 -3.40 4.51 -5.75
CA GLU A 62 -4.52 4.76 -6.66
C GLU A 62 -4.27 4.17 -8.04
N LYS A 63 -3.06 4.32 -8.56
CA LYS A 63 -2.69 3.72 -9.84
C LYS A 63 -2.76 2.20 -9.78
N ALA A 64 -2.28 1.62 -8.69
CA ALA A 64 -2.31 0.19 -8.50
C ALA A 64 -3.74 -0.34 -8.42
N LEU A 65 -4.60 0.38 -7.72
CA LEU A 65 -6.01 0.01 -7.57
C LEU A 65 -6.76 0.12 -8.91
N GLY A 66 -6.47 1.16 -9.68
CA GLY A 66 -7.12 1.37 -10.97
C GLY A 66 -8.61 1.58 -10.81
N GLU A 67 -9.39 0.81 -11.57
CA GLU A 67 -10.85 0.89 -11.54
C GLU A 67 -11.48 -0.04 -10.50
N ARG A 68 -10.65 -0.84 -9.83
CA ARG A 68 -11.15 -1.76 -8.81
C ARG A 68 -11.54 -1.01 -7.55
N GLU A 69 -12.45 -1.57 -6.78
CA GLU A 69 -12.84 -0.99 -5.50
C GLU A 69 -11.91 -1.42 -4.38
N GLU A 70 -11.26 -2.57 -4.53
CA GLU A 70 -10.38 -3.12 -3.51
C GLU A 70 -9.27 -3.93 -4.16
N MET A 71 -8.19 -4.12 -3.42
CA MET A 71 -7.09 -4.99 -3.84
C MET A 71 -6.36 -5.52 -2.62
N GLU A 72 -5.74 -6.68 -2.77
CA GLU A 72 -4.79 -7.19 -1.80
C GLU A 72 -3.39 -7.05 -2.39
N ILE A 73 -2.49 -6.50 -1.63
CA ILE A 73 -1.11 -6.31 -2.05
C ILE A 73 -0.16 -6.96 -1.05
N SER A 74 1.01 -7.30 -1.53
CA SER A 74 2.12 -7.68 -0.67
C SER A 74 3.29 -6.75 -0.99
N TRP A 75 4.29 -6.77 -0.13
CA TRP A 75 5.47 -5.94 -0.34
C TRP A 75 6.72 -6.75 -0.07
N ARG A 76 7.81 -6.31 -0.68
CA ARG A 76 9.12 -6.91 -0.45
C ARG A 76 10.19 -5.85 -0.63
N LYS A 77 11.30 -6.05 0.05
CA LYS A 77 12.46 -5.16 -0.11
C LYS A 77 13.23 -5.53 -1.37
N VAL A 78 13.61 -4.53 -2.12
CA VAL A 78 14.43 -4.68 -3.32
C VAL A 78 15.65 -3.77 -3.26
#